data_c5937c9384dc8cdd562ffd5d2335d7e1
#
_entry.id   c5937c9384dc8cdd562ffd5d2335d7e1
#
_cell.length_a   1.000
_cell.length_b   1.000
_cell.length_c   1.000
_cell.angle_alpha   90.00
_cell.angle_beta   90.00
_cell.angle_gamma   90.00
#
_symmetry.space_group_name_H-M   'P 1'
#
loop_
_entity.id
_entity.type
_entity.pdbx_description
1 polymer ?
#
loop_
_entity_poly.entity_id
_entity_poly.type
_entity_poly.pdbx_seq_one_letter_code
_entity_poly.pdbx_strand_id
1 'polypeptide(L)'
;AARELAANDYVAAAINGGDDNLPSDELNAEATALIIENFGSTNFFKNKKSMEIDDPRNPGTTINVVDYIEEEGLTNEEEILGFISQTTWFQTNGVTARKFQQDWEIAGDAGRAEMLDSTSDSIKREALKIGLNLSADQLYELAYNAKSVGMDDYEIRAELVDNYEISFDSKKMQSGAIANLKSQIHQRAAKYMMPLDNAAVSAAAQEIYLGNSTLDGLEAGFRNQAIGSMPAIGKLIEAGYTPEMYFSSYKDQAESLLERNVDFLGTDRQMFINIMGGQSSDEFIQKPLTLGQTNKYVRSLDEWNYTDNARQDARGMAEQIAKTFGAVA
;
A
#
# COMPACT_ATOMS: atom_id res chain seq x y z
N ALA A 1 12.40 24.55 20.08
CA ALA A 1 12.15 25.30 21.32
C ALA A 1 13.36 26.12 21.79
N ALA A 2 14.59 25.57 21.94
CA ALA A 2 15.76 26.34 22.36
C ALA A 2 16.32 27.26 21.24
N ARG A 3 16.21 26.89 19.96
CA ARG A 3 16.59 27.73 18.80
C ARG A 3 15.57 28.79 18.46
N GLU A 4 14.28 28.52 18.70
CA GLU A 4 13.21 29.50 18.54
C GLU A 4 13.28 30.63 19.59
N LEU A 5 13.72 30.30 20.81
CA LEU A 5 13.96 31.31 21.83
C LEU A 5 15.18 32.20 21.52
N ALA A 6 16.23 31.65 20.95
CA ALA A 6 17.42 32.41 20.54
C ALA A 6 17.12 33.34 19.35
N ALA A 7 16.28 32.94 18.39
CA ALA A 7 15.83 33.75 17.28
C ALA A 7 14.98 34.95 17.76
N ASN A 8 14.08 34.73 18.72
CA ASN A 8 13.25 35.79 19.28
C ASN A 8 14.04 36.83 20.11
N ASP A 9 15.10 36.42 20.80
CA ASP A 9 15.96 37.35 21.54
C ASP A 9 16.84 38.19 20.62
N TYR A 10 17.21 37.68 19.44
CA TYR A 10 17.99 38.44 18.43
C TYR A 10 17.11 39.47 17.70
N VAL A 11 15.85 39.11 17.39
CA VAL A 11 14.88 40.04 16.79
C VAL A 11 14.57 41.21 17.70
N ALA A 12 14.49 41.00 19.02
CA ALA A 12 14.27 42.08 20.00
C ALA A 12 15.46 43.06 20.12
N ALA A 13 16.66 42.60 19.82
CA ALA A 13 17.86 43.47 19.82
C ALA A 13 18.02 44.29 18.52
N ALA A 14 17.58 43.73 17.38
CA ALA A 14 17.70 44.42 16.07
C ALA A 14 16.63 45.54 15.91
N ILE A 15 15.45 45.42 16.53
CA ILE A 15 14.40 46.47 16.46
C ILE A 15 14.77 47.76 17.20
N ASN A 16 15.77 47.73 18.10
CA ASN A 16 16.11 48.90 18.92
C ASN A 16 17.40 49.62 18.50
N GLY A 17 18.03 49.27 17.37
CA GLY A 17 19.33 49.84 16.99
C GLY A 17 19.52 50.15 15.50
N GLY A 18 18.48 50.35 14.76
CA GLY A 18 18.57 50.65 13.34
C GLY A 18 19.26 52.03 13.10
N ASP A 19 20.46 52.00 12.57
CA ASP A 19 21.19 53.19 12.11
C ASP A 19 20.81 53.45 10.64
N ASP A 20 19.85 54.38 10.43
CA ASP A 20 19.26 54.72 9.12
C ASP A 20 20.29 55.34 8.11
N ASN A 21 21.61 55.23 8.36
CA ASN A 21 22.66 55.86 7.56
C ASN A 21 23.73 54.87 7.02
N LEU A 22 23.43 53.58 6.91
CA LEU A 22 24.37 52.64 6.26
C LEU A 22 24.46 52.90 4.75
N PRO A 23 25.66 52.81 4.13
CA PRO A 23 25.82 52.88 2.68
C PRO A 23 25.03 51.74 2.01
N SER A 24 24.51 51.98 0.80
CA SER A 24 23.71 50.99 0.04
C SER A 24 24.40 49.64 -0.13
N ASP A 25 25.73 49.61 -0.21
CA ASP A 25 26.51 48.38 -0.36
C ASP A 25 26.54 47.54 0.94
N GLU A 26 26.51 48.20 2.12
CA GLU A 26 26.44 47.51 3.42
C GLU A 26 25.04 46.96 3.69
N LEU A 27 23.98 47.71 3.35
CA LEU A 27 22.58 47.25 3.44
C LEU A 27 22.33 46.02 2.53
N ASN A 28 22.89 46.06 1.31
CA ASN A 28 22.81 44.94 0.38
C ASN A 28 23.57 43.71 0.90
N ALA A 29 24.71 43.90 1.56
CA ALA A 29 25.48 42.80 2.16
C ALA A 29 24.75 42.19 3.36
N GLU A 30 24.06 43.01 4.16
CA GLU A 30 23.27 42.55 5.31
C GLU A 30 21.99 41.79 4.84
N ALA A 31 21.26 42.31 3.86
CA ALA A 31 20.13 41.66 3.22
C ALA A 31 20.54 40.30 2.62
N THR A 32 21.67 40.29 1.90
CA THR A 32 22.24 39.05 1.34
C THR A 32 22.62 38.05 2.44
N ALA A 33 23.22 38.53 3.55
CA ALA A 33 23.58 37.67 4.68
C ALA A 33 22.35 37.04 5.33
N LEU A 34 21.27 37.80 5.54
CA LEU A 34 20.01 37.29 6.06
C LEU A 34 19.36 36.23 5.14
N ILE A 35 19.40 36.43 3.84
CA ILE A 35 18.92 35.46 2.87
C ILE A 35 19.79 34.20 2.92
N ILE A 36 21.10 34.31 3.03
CA ILE A 36 22.02 33.17 3.15
C ILE A 36 21.79 32.44 4.47
N GLU A 37 21.64 33.14 5.58
CA GLU A 37 21.40 32.54 6.90
C GLU A 37 20.10 31.77 6.96
N ASN A 38 19.02 32.34 6.42
CA ASN A 38 17.69 31.71 6.48
C ASN A 38 17.43 30.72 5.35
N PHE A 39 18.10 30.88 4.18
CA PHE A 39 17.79 30.11 2.97
C PHE A 39 19.03 29.49 2.29
N GLY A 40 20.22 29.67 2.85
CA GLY A 40 21.45 28.99 2.49
C GLY A 40 22.16 29.50 1.25
N SER A 41 21.50 30.12 0.28
CA SER A 41 22.12 30.65 -0.93
C SER A 41 21.19 31.61 -1.69
N THR A 42 21.69 32.77 -2.06
CA THR A 42 20.96 33.67 -2.97
C THR A 42 20.92 33.16 -4.40
N ASN A 43 21.95 32.44 -4.85
CA ASN A 43 22.02 31.92 -6.23
C ASN A 43 20.95 30.88 -6.53
N PHE A 44 20.51 30.12 -5.52
CA PHE A 44 19.40 29.15 -5.67
C PHE A 44 18.10 29.84 -6.12
N PHE A 45 17.85 31.03 -5.60
CA PHE A 45 16.60 31.75 -5.83
C PHE A 45 16.63 32.66 -7.05
N LYS A 46 17.81 33.21 -7.42
CA LYS A 46 17.95 34.26 -8.45
C LYS A 46 17.49 33.89 -9.85
N ASN A 47 17.45 32.63 -10.24
CA ASN A 47 17.14 32.24 -11.62
C ASN A 47 15.89 31.38 -11.75
N LYS A 48 15.05 31.33 -10.71
CA LYS A 48 13.83 30.50 -10.74
C LYS A 48 12.57 31.33 -10.93
N LYS A 49 11.81 31.03 -11.96
CA LYS A 49 10.50 31.66 -12.20
C LYS A 49 9.53 31.50 -11.03
N SER A 50 9.65 30.41 -10.26
CA SER A 50 8.86 30.18 -9.05
C SER A 50 9.18 31.12 -7.89
N MET A 51 10.26 31.90 -8.00
CA MET A 51 10.69 32.93 -7.06
C MET A 51 10.31 34.35 -7.50
N GLU A 52 9.54 34.51 -8.57
CA GLU A 52 8.97 35.78 -8.99
C GLU A 52 7.78 36.17 -8.11
N ILE A 53 7.70 37.45 -7.80
CA ILE A 53 6.55 38.12 -7.14
C ILE A 53 6.05 39.26 -8.04
N ASP A 54 4.86 39.74 -7.82
CA ASP A 54 4.41 41.00 -8.43
C ASP A 54 5.33 42.13 -7.94
N ASP A 55 5.90 42.89 -8.87
CA ASP A 55 6.80 43.99 -8.50
C ASP A 55 6.02 45.13 -7.80
N PRO A 56 6.25 45.35 -6.50
CA PRO A 56 5.51 46.39 -5.76
C PRO A 56 5.70 47.80 -6.32
N ARG A 57 6.79 48.05 -7.07
CA ARG A 57 7.12 49.34 -7.67
C ARG A 57 6.46 49.57 -9.02
N ASN A 58 6.19 48.44 -9.74
CA ASN A 58 5.66 48.47 -11.11
C ASN A 58 4.48 47.52 -11.27
N PRO A 59 3.26 47.93 -10.93
CA PRO A 59 2.08 47.07 -11.00
C PRO A 59 1.89 46.46 -12.38
N GLY A 60 1.76 45.12 -12.43
CA GLY A 60 1.60 44.37 -13.67
C GLY A 60 2.89 43.80 -14.26
N THR A 61 4.01 44.00 -13.59
CA THR A 61 5.29 43.32 -13.89
C THR A 61 5.69 42.40 -12.75
N THR A 62 6.54 41.42 -13.02
CA THR A 62 7.11 40.55 -12.01
C THR A 62 8.59 40.79 -11.83
N ILE A 63 9.09 40.57 -10.63
CA ILE A 63 10.51 40.67 -10.27
C ILE A 63 10.90 39.45 -9.46
N ASN A 64 12.14 38.97 -9.60
CA ASN A 64 12.65 37.94 -8.69
C ASN A 64 12.73 38.51 -7.26
N VAL A 65 12.21 37.76 -6.29
CA VAL A 65 12.14 38.24 -4.90
C VAL A 65 13.49 38.61 -4.31
N VAL A 66 14.57 37.89 -4.68
CA VAL A 66 15.94 38.21 -4.20
C VAL A 66 16.43 39.51 -4.78
N ASP A 67 16.24 39.73 -6.10
CA ASP A 67 16.62 40.96 -6.74
C ASP A 67 15.87 42.15 -6.12
N TYR A 68 14.57 41.99 -5.85
CA TYR A 68 13.78 43.02 -5.17
C TYR A 68 14.30 43.34 -3.77
N ILE A 69 14.60 42.30 -2.94
CA ILE A 69 15.14 42.47 -1.59
C ILE A 69 16.50 43.19 -1.62
N GLU A 70 17.39 42.79 -2.55
CA GLU A 70 18.71 43.41 -2.70
C GLU A 70 18.60 44.86 -3.20
N GLU A 71 17.75 45.16 -4.18
CA GLU A 71 17.57 46.50 -4.75
C GLU A 71 16.96 47.47 -3.76
N GLU A 72 16.03 47.03 -2.92
CA GLU A 72 15.42 47.86 -1.88
C GLU A 72 16.22 47.90 -0.57
N GLY A 73 17.29 47.08 -0.47
CA GLY A 73 18.11 47.01 0.74
C GLY A 73 17.34 46.59 1.97
N LEU A 74 16.40 45.63 1.83
CA LEU A 74 15.58 45.19 2.94
C LEU A 74 16.43 44.39 3.94
N THR A 75 16.42 44.81 5.20
CA THR A 75 17.18 44.16 6.29
C THR A 75 16.27 43.62 7.38
N ASN A 76 14.95 43.85 7.29
CA ASN A 76 13.99 43.34 8.23
C ASN A 76 13.60 41.93 7.85
N GLU A 77 13.88 40.94 8.74
CA GLU A 77 13.61 39.52 8.51
C GLU A 77 12.11 39.21 8.26
N GLU A 78 11.19 39.84 9.00
CA GLU A 78 9.75 39.61 8.81
C GLU A 78 9.29 40.12 7.44
N GLU A 79 9.82 41.24 6.97
CA GLU A 79 9.51 41.81 5.66
C GLU A 79 10.07 40.94 4.53
N ILE A 80 11.30 40.49 4.64
CA ILE A 80 11.94 39.54 3.72
C ILE A 80 11.13 38.23 3.65
N LEU A 81 10.78 37.64 4.77
CA LEU A 81 9.94 36.44 4.84
C LEU A 81 8.56 36.70 4.27
N GLY A 82 8.00 37.89 4.47
CA GLY A 82 6.73 38.30 3.88
C GLY A 82 6.74 38.27 2.36
N PHE A 83 7.79 38.76 1.72
CA PHE A 83 7.96 38.70 0.26
C PHE A 83 8.23 37.29 -0.24
N ILE A 84 9.11 36.52 0.42
CA ILE A 84 9.41 35.14 0.05
C ILE A 84 8.15 34.27 0.15
N SER A 85 7.30 34.50 1.16
CA SER A 85 6.05 33.74 1.33
C SER A 85 5.03 33.92 0.20
N GLN A 86 5.14 35.00 -0.57
CA GLN A 86 4.29 35.29 -1.74
C GLN A 86 4.74 34.49 -2.98
N THR A 87 5.95 33.97 -2.99
CA THR A 87 6.47 33.20 -4.13
C THR A 87 5.75 31.87 -4.29
N THR A 88 5.56 31.44 -5.53
CA THR A 88 4.99 30.13 -5.84
C THR A 88 5.83 29.00 -5.21
N TRP A 89 7.16 29.18 -5.18
CA TRP A 89 8.05 28.20 -4.55
C TRP A 89 7.71 27.97 -3.07
N PHE A 90 7.52 29.04 -2.31
CA PHE A 90 7.20 28.93 -0.88
C PHE A 90 5.82 28.29 -0.64
N GLN A 91 4.84 28.63 -1.48
CA GLN A 91 3.46 28.17 -1.36
C GLN A 91 3.30 26.70 -1.74
N THR A 92 4.12 26.22 -2.69
CA THR A 92 4.01 24.84 -3.21
C THR A 92 4.91 23.84 -2.49
N ASN A 93 5.94 24.29 -1.78
CA ASN A 93 6.88 23.41 -1.08
C ASN A 93 6.62 23.40 0.43
N GLY A 94 6.46 22.21 1.00
CA GLY A 94 6.36 22.02 2.44
C GLY A 94 7.66 22.38 3.19
N VAL A 95 7.58 22.53 4.50
CA VAL A 95 8.74 22.94 5.35
C VAL A 95 9.93 21.99 5.17
N THR A 96 9.70 20.69 5.13
CA THR A 96 10.77 19.68 4.96
C THR A 96 11.45 19.79 3.61
N ALA A 97 10.67 19.96 2.54
CA ALA A 97 11.19 20.14 1.19
C ALA A 97 12.02 21.42 1.05
N ARG A 98 11.54 22.54 1.60
CA ARG A 98 12.27 23.81 1.60
C ARG A 98 13.61 23.69 2.34
N LYS A 99 13.58 23.06 3.53
CA LYS A 99 14.81 22.83 4.30
C LYS A 99 15.81 21.95 3.53
N PHE A 100 15.35 20.87 2.92
CA PHE A 100 16.20 20.01 2.10
C PHE A 100 16.85 20.79 0.94
N GLN A 101 16.08 21.62 0.22
CA GLN A 101 16.61 22.41 -0.90
C GLN A 101 17.66 23.43 -0.44
N GLN A 102 17.48 24.04 0.72
CA GLN A 102 18.48 24.93 1.32
C GLN A 102 19.78 24.19 1.68
N ASP A 103 19.65 23.10 2.44
CA ASP A 103 20.78 22.28 2.86
C ASP A 103 21.54 21.72 1.64
N TRP A 104 20.83 21.38 0.57
CA TRP A 104 21.38 20.89 -0.70
C TRP A 104 22.28 21.90 -1.42
N GLU A 105 21.90 23.16 -1.44
CA GLU A 105 22.68 24.21 -2.10
C GLU A 105 23.99 24.53 -1.35
N ILE A 106 23.97 24.39 -0.03
CA ILE A 106 25.16 24.63 0.79
C ILE A 106 26.10 23.42 0.76
N ALA A 107 25.55 22.21 0.61
CA ALA A 107 26.32 20.98 0.66
C ALA A 107 27.21 20.82 -0.58
N GLY A 108 28.47 20.48 -0.34
CA GLY A 108 29.35 19.97 -1.42
C GLY A 108 28.96 18.54 -1.83
N ASP A 109 29.61 17.99 -2.86
CA ASP A 109 29.25 16.69 -3.45
C ASP A 109 29.15 15.55 -2.42
N ALA A 110 30.06 15.48 -1.47
CA ALA A 110 30.03 14.48 -0.40
C ALA A 110 28.80 14.66 0.52
N GLY A 111 28.46 15.89 0.90
CA GLY A 111 27.29 16.19 1.71
C GLY A 111 25.98 15.90 0.98
N ARG A 112 25.90 16.19 -0.32
CA ARG A 112 24.76 15.85 -1.18
C ARG A 112 24.53 14.34 -1.25
N ALA A 113 25.60 13.56 -1.42
CA ALA A 113 25.52 12.11 -1.40
C ALA A 113 25.01 11.59 -0.05
N GLU A 114 25.54 12.10 1.07
CA GLU A 114 25.09 11.73 2.41
C GLU A 114 23.61 12.07 2.66
N MET A 115 23.14 13.22 2.19
CA MET A 115 21.75 13.63 2.30
C MET A 115 20.76 12.68 1.59
N LEU A 116 21.18 12.01 0.51
CA LEU A 116 20.39 11.07 -0.27
C LEU A 116 20.52 9.61 0.20
N ASP A 117 21.57 9.25 0.91
CA ASP A 117 21.96 7.87 1.20
C ASP A 117 20.81 7.05 1.81
N SER A 118 20.22 7.54 2.91
CA SER A 118 19.14 6.85 3.59
C SER A 118 17.88 6.69 2.71
N THR A 119 17.58 7.68 1.88
CA THR A 119 16.42 7.67 0.98
C THR A 119 16.68 6.75 -0.21
N SER A 120 17.89 6.80 -0.79
CA SER A 120 18.31 5.88 -1.85
C SER A 120 18.22 4.42 -1.39
N ASP A 121 18.69 4.13 -0.17
CA ASP A 121 18.58 2.79 0.42
C ASP A 121 17.13 2.36 0.65
N SER A 122 16.26 3.28 1.06
CA SER A 122 14.83 2.99 1.20
C SER A 122 14.19 2.69 -0.14
N ILE A 123 14.39 3.55 -1.14
CA ILE A 123 13.90 3.36 -2.51
C ILE A 123 14.40 2.04 -3.09
N LYS A 124 15.69 1.73 -2.92
CA LYS A 124 16.27 0.47 -3.38
C LYS A 124 15.59 -0.75 -2.76
N ARG A 125 15.31 -0.73 -1.45
CA ARG A 125 14.60 -1.82 -0.78
C ARG A 125 13.17 -1.97 -1.31
N GLU A 126 12.44 -0.88 -1.49
CA GLU A 126 11.07 -0.91 -2.04
C GLU A 126 11.07 -1.39 -3.50
N ALA A 127 12.01 -0.92 -4.33
CA ALA A 127 12.18 -1.36 -5.71
C ALA A 127 12.45 -2.86 -5.82
N LEU A 128 13.32 -3.40 -4.96
CA LEU A 128 13.62 -4.83 -4.92
C LEU A 128 12.41 -5.69 -4.54
N LYS A 129 11.49 -5.20 -3.70
CA LYS A 129 10.25 -5.93 -3.38
C LYS A 129 9.40 -6.19 -4.62
N ILE A 130 9.38 -5.25 -5.55
CA ILE A 130 8.66 -5.36 -6.84
C ILE A 130 9.56 -5.80 -8.00
N GLY A 131 10.72 -6.36 -7.69
CA GLY A 131 11.63 -6.95 -8.69
C GLY A 131 12.34 -5.93 -9.58
N LEU A 132 12.35 -4.64 -9.21
CA LEU A 132 13.11 -3.61 -9.90
C LEU A 132 14.56 -3.58 -9.41
N ASN A 133 15.49 -3.53 -10.35
CA ASN A 133 16.90 -3.31 -10.06
C ASN A 133 17.31 -1.96 -10.67
N LEU A 134 17.28 -0.91 -9.85
CA LEU A 134 17.57 0.45 -10.26
C LEU A 134 19.09 0.66 -10.33
N SER A 135 19.55 1.41 -11.33
CA SER A 135 20.93 1.87 -11.43
C SER A 135 21.23 2.95 -10.36
N ALA A 136 22.50 3.22 -10.13
CA ALA A 136 22.91 4.28 -9.20
C ALA A 136 22.35 5.65 -9.59
N ASP A 137 22.33 5.96 -10.89
CA ASP A 137 21.80 7.24 -11.39
C ASP A 137 20.27 7.34 -11.16
N GLN A 138 19.52 6.26 -11.42
CA GLN A 138 18.08 6.20 -11.17
C GLN A 138 17.76 6.34 -9.67
N LEU A 139 18.54 5.69 -8.81
CA LEU A 139 18.37 5.82 -7.36
C LEU A 139 18.67 7.25 -6.88
N TYR A 140 19.71 7.86 -7.42
CA TYR A 140 20.06 9.23 -7.11
C TYR A 140 18.95 10.21 -7.52
N GLU A 141 18.46 10.10 -8.75
CA GLU A 141 17.40 10.94 -9.28
C GLU A 141 16.10 10.80 -8.49
N LEU A 142 15.66 9.57 -8.22
CA LEU A 142 14.46 9.30 -7.42
C LEU A 142 14.62 9.80 -5.97
N ALA A 143 15.79 9.59 -5.35
CA ALA A 143 16.04 10.05 -3.99
C ALA A 143 16.05 11.57 -3.91
N TYR A 144 16.66 12.25 -4.89
CA TYR A 144 16.62 13.70 -4.99
C TYR A 144 15.19 14.22 -5.15
N ASN A 145 14.43 13.64 -6.08
CA ASN A 145 13.03 14.03 -6.30
C ASN A 145 12.20 13.81 -5.04
N ALA A 146 12.31 12.66 -4.40
CA ALA A 146 11.58 12.34 -3.17
C ALA A 146 11.88 13.35 -2.05
N LYS A 147 13.14 13.71 -1.85
CA LYS A 147 13.55 14.70 -0.85
C LYS A 147 13.14 16.13 -1.23
N SER A 148 13.27 16.49 -2.50
CA SER A 148 13.02 17.86 -2.99
C SER A 148 11.54 18.27 -2.88
N VAL A 149 10.62 17.32 -2.99
CA VAL A 149 9.18 17.56 -2.83
C VAL A 149 8.64 17.04 -1.50
N GLY A 150 9.45 16.31 -0.73
CA GLY A 150 9.07 15.77 0.58
C GLY A 150 8.15 14.57 0.51
N MET A 151 8.36 13.67 -0.46
CA MET A 151 7.57 12.44 -0.62
C MET A 151 7.62 11.57 0.63
N ASP A 152 6.49 11.03 0.99
CA ASP A 152 6.38 9.97 1.99
C ASP A 152 6.60 8.58 1.38
N ASP A 153 6.58 7.55 2.23
CA ASP A 153 6.79 6.16 1.78
C ASP A 153 5.72 5.65 0.80
N TYR A 154 4.48 6.17 0.90
CA TYR A 154 3.41 5.83 -0.04
C TYR A 154 3.67 6.45 -1.41
N GLU A 155 3.99 7.73 -1.46
CA GLU A 155 4.29 8.47 -2.69
C GLU A 155 5.51 7.88 -3.40
N ILE A 156 6.55 7.49 -2.64
CA ILE A 156 7.73 6.79 -3.21
C ILE A 156 7.31 5.45 -3.85
N ARG A 157 6.47 4.66 -3.19
CA ARG A 157 5.99 3.39 -3.76
C ARG A 157 5.10 3.58 -4.97
N ALA A 158 4.22 4.60 -4.94
CA ALA A 158 3.38 4.97 -6.08
C ALA A 158 4.24 5.38 -7.27
N GLU A 159 5.23 6.23 -7.06
CA GLU A 159 6.19 6.68 -8.08
C GLU A 159 6.95 5.50 -8.71
N LEU A 160 7.37 4.50 -7.91
CA LEU A 160 8.01 3.29 -8.42
C LEU A 160 7.06 2.44 -9.29
N VAL A 161 5.79 2.35 -8.91
CA VAL A 161 4.81 1.58 -9.69
C VAL A 161 4.49 2.28 -11.02
N ASP A 162 4.28 3.59 -10.99
CA ASP A 162 3.83 4.38 -12.13
C ASP A 162 4.97 4.60 -13.15
N ASN A 163 6.15 5.04 -12.70
CA ASN A 163 7.27 5.34 -13.61
C ASN A 163 7.85 4.11 -14.31
N TYR A 164 7.74 2.94 -13.67
CA TYR A 164 8.26 1.70 -14.25
C TYR A 164 7.16 0.79 -14.79
N GLU A 165 5.92 1.31 -14.91
CA GLU A 165 4.74 0.61 -15.45
C GLU A 165 4.59 -0.79 -14.86
N ILE A 166 4.70 -0.90 -13.53
CA ILE A 166 4.69 -2.19 -12.84
C ILE A 166 3.30 -2.80 -12.85
N SER A 167 3.16 -3.91 -13.55
CA SER A 167 1.96 -4.73 -13.50
C SER A 167 2.12 -5.88 -12.52
N PHE A 168 1.32 -5.90 -11.47
CA PHE A 168 1.30 -6.97 -10.48
C PHE A 168 0.83 -8.31 -11.07
N ASP A 169 0.13 -8.31 -12.22
CA ASP A 169 -0.25 -9.52 -12.96
C ASP A 169 0.87 -10.10 -13.82
N SER A 170 1.97 -9.37 -13.99
CA SER A 170 3.04 -9.78 -14.87
C SER A 170 3.72 -11.08 -14.39
N LYS A 171 4.30 -11.84 -15.34
CA LYS A 171 5.10 -13.05 -15.03
C LYS A 171 6.33 -12.73 -14.16
N LYS A 172 6.86 -11.52 -14.22
CA LYS A 172 7.98 -11.08 -13.37
C LYS A 172 7.59 -11.07 -11.88
N MET A 173 6.31 -10.89 -11.56
CA MET A 173 5.77 -10.88 -10.19
C MET A 173 5.41 -12.28 -9.66
N GLN A 174 5.85 -13.35 -10.32
CA GLN A 174 5.64 -14.73 -9.86
C GLN A 174 6.77 -15.26 -8.95
N SER A 175 7.75 -14.42 -8.64
CA SER A 175 8.84 -14.73 -7.70
C SER A 175 9.07 -13.55 -6.74
N GLY A 176 9.73 -13.82 -5.62
CA GLY A 176 10.10 -12.80 -4.65
C GLY A 176 8.98 -12.39 -3.69
N ALA A 177 9.07 -11.17 -3.15
CA ALA A 177 8.19 -10.69 -2.08
C ALA A 177 6.72 -10.60 -2.50
N ILE A 178 6.45 -10.14 -3.72
CA ILE A 178 5.07 -10.02 -4.22
C ILE A 178 4.44 -11.40 -4.46
N ALA A 179 5.19 -12.37 -4.99
CA ALA A 179 4.68 -13.74 -5.15
C ALA A 179 4.32 -14.37 -3.78
N ASN A 180 5.16 -14.14 -2.78
CA ASN A 180 4.88 -14.59 -1.41
C ASN A 180 3.63 -13.90 -0.84
N LEU A 181 3.49 -12.59 -1.05
CA LEU A 181 2.31 -11.83 -0.65
C LEU A 181 1.03 -12.38 -1.31
N LYS A 182 1.06 -12.62 -2.63
CA LYS A 182 -0.06 -13.24 -3.36
C LYS A 182 -0.41 -14.62 -2.81
N SER A 183 0.60 -15.45 -2.52
CA SER A 183 0.38 -16.76 -1.90
C SER A 183 -0.30 -16.64 -0.54
N GLN A 184 0.10 -15.69 0.30
CA GLN A 184 -0.55 -15.43 1.60
C GLN A 184 -1.99 -14.95 1.44
N ILE A 185 -2.27 -14.10 0.44
CA ILE A 185 -3.63 -13.65 0.13
C ILE A 185 -4.51 -14.84 -0.25
N HIS A 186 -4.02 -15.70 -1.17
CA HIS A 186 -4.73 -16.93 -1.55
C HIS A 186 -5.00 -17.85 -0.35
N GLN A 187 -3.99 -18.08 0.50
CA GLN A 187 -4.13 -18.94 1.69
C GLN A 187 -5.15 -18.38 2.67
N ARG A 188 -5.15 -17.05 2.90
CA ARG A 188 -6.13 -16.42 3.79
C ARG A 188 -7.54 -16.47 3.21
N ALA A 189 -7.69 -16.24 1.91
CA ALA A 189 -8.98 -16.37 1.22
C ALA A 189 -9.52 -17.81 1.28
N ALA A 190 -8.65 -18.80 1.08
CA ALA A 190 -9.01 -20.22 1.12
C ALA A 190 -9.59 -20.64 2.46
N LYS A 191 -9.06 -20.17 3.60
CA LYS A 191 -9.59 -20.44 4.95
C LYS A 191 -11.07 -20.07 5.09
N TYR A 192 -11.48 -19.03 4.37
CA TYR A 192 -12.86 -18.53 4.37
C TYR A 192 -13.67 -19.01 3.16
N MET A 193 -13.15 -19.96 2.39
CA MET A 193 -13.77 -20.48 1.17
C MET A 193 -14.09 -19.39 0.13
N MET A 194 -13.25 -18.35 0.07
CA MET A 194 -13.37 -17.24 -0.90
C MET A 194 -12.56 -17.55 -2.15
N PRO A 195 -13.20 -17.80 -3.29
CA PRO A 195 -12.49 -17.93 -4.55
C PRO A 195 -12.02 -16.56 -4.99
N LEU A 196 -10.73 -16.39 -5.15
CA LEU A 196 -10.11 -15.19 -5.75
C LEU A 196 -9.45 -15.58 -7.07
N ASP A 197 -9.75 -14.84 -8.11
CA ASP A 197 -9.00 -14.94 -9.34
C ASP A 197 -7.64 -14.21 -9.23
N ASN A 198 -6.77 -14.44 -10.20
CA ASN A 198 -5.44 -13.85 -10.19
C ASN A 198 -5.47 -12.31 -10.25
N ALA A 199 -6.47 -11.72 -10.91
CA ALA A 199 -6.61 -10.27 -11.02
C ALA A 199 -6.95 -9.66 -9.66
N ALA A 200 -7.92 -10.24 -8.93
CA ALA A 200 -8.29 -9.81 -7.58
C ALA A 200 -7.12 -9.95 -6.58
N VAL A 201 -6.35 -11.04 -6.67
CA VAL A 201 -5.16 -11.23 -5.83
C VAL A 201 -4.07 -10.22 -6.15
N SER A 202 -3.86 -9.91 -7.43
CA SER A 202 -2.87 -8.93 -7.87
C SER A 202 -3.25 -7.52 -7.44
N ALA A 203 -4.53 -7.15 -7.56
CA ALA A 203 -5.03 -5.87 -7.08
C ALA A 203 -4.88 -5.74 -5.55
N ALA A 204 -5.25 -6.77 -4.79
CA ALA A 204 -5.06 -6.78 -3.34
C ALA A 204 -3.58 -6.71 -2.94
N ALA A 205 -2.68 -7.37 -3.66
CA ALA A 205 -1.24 -7.31 -3.43
C ALA A 205 -0.68 -5.91 -3.71
N GLN A 206 -1.18 -5.24 -4.75
CA GLN A 206 -0.82 -3.85 -5.05
C GLN A 206 -1.28 -2.89 -3.96
N GLU A 207 -2.53 -2.99 -3.49
CA GLU A 207 -3.05 -2.17 -2.40
C GLU A 207 -2.26 -2.34 -1.09
N ILE A 208 -1.84 -3.58 -0.79
CA ILE A 208 -1.00 -3.85 0.39
C ILE A 208 0.42 -3.28 0.18
N TYR A 209 1.00 -3.42 -1.01
CA TYR A 209 2.32 -2.85 -1.32
C TYR A 209 2.32 -1.34 -1.20
N LEU A 210 1.30 -0.67 -1.71
CA LEU A 210 1.15 0.77 -1.59
C LEU A 210 0.88 1.23 -0.14
N GLY A 211 0.39 0.35 0.73
CA GLY A 211 0.07 0.68 2.13
C GLY A 211 -1.39 1.09 2.34
N ASN A 212 -2.24 1.00 1.32
CA ASN A 212 -3.67 1.29 1.42
C ASN A 212 -4.44 0.20 2.16
N SER A 213 -3.86 -1.00 2.28
CA SER A 213 -4.46 -2.15 2.94
C SER A 213 -3.41 -2.95 3.71
N THR A 214 -3.87 -3.91 4.51
CA THR A 214 -3.02 -4.87 5.22
C THR A 214 -3.55 -6.29 5.02
N LEU A 215 -2.69 -7.30 5.18
CA LEU A 215 -3.12 -8.70 5.15
C LEU A 215 -4.22 -9.01 6.18
N ASP A 216 -4.13 -8.41 7.36
CA ASP A 216 -5.12 -8.64 8.43
C ASP A 216 -6.43 -7.90 8.13
N GLY A 217 -6.38 -6.71 7.55
CA GLY A 217 -7.57 -5.99 7.07
C GLY A 217 -8.29 -6.77 5.96
N LEU A 218 -7.53 -7.34 5.02
CA LEU A 218 -8.07 -8.17 3.95
C LEU A 218 -8.70 -9.45 4.51
N GLU A 219 -8.04 -10.13 5.46
CA GLU A 219 -8.58 -11.31 6.14
C GLU A 219 -9.88 -11.00 6.91
N ALA A 220 -9.95 -9.85 7.58
CA ALA A 220 -11.18 -9.40 8.23
C ALA A 220 -12.32 -9.19 7.19
N GLY A 221 -12.00 -8.68 6.00
CA GLY A 221 -12.94 -8.60 4.89
C GLY A 221 -13.47 -9.97 4.45
N PHE A 222 -12.59 -10.95 4.27
CA PHE A 222 -12.97 -12.34 3.94
C PHE A 222 -13.85 -12.95 5.02
N ARG A 223 -13.50 -12.75 6.29
CA ARG A 223 -14.27 -13.20 7.43
C ARG A 223 -15.69 -12.63 7.41
N ASN A 224 -15.85 -11.33 7.23
CA ASN A 224 -17.15 -10.68 7.18
C ASN A 224 -17.99 -11.18 6.00
N GLN A 225 -17.38 -11.36 4.83
CA GLN A 225 -18.04 -11.91 3.66
C GLN A 225 -18.47 -13.38 3.89
N ALA A 226 -17.63 -14.19 4.57
CA ALA A 226 -17.97 -15.57 4.94
C ALA A 226 -19.15 -15.61 5.91
N ILE A 227 -19.21 -14.73 6.90
CA ILE A 227 -20.37 -14.62 7.82
C ILE A 227 -21.64 -14.33 7.03
N GLY A 228 -21.60 -13.39 6.10
CA GLY A 228 -22.75 -13.03 5.26
C GLY A 228 -23.19 -14.16 4.31
N SER A 229 -22.24 -14.89 3.72
CA SER A 229 -22.53 -15.97 2.76
C SER A 229 -22.85 -17.32 3.41
N MET A 230 -22.47 -17.50 4.68
CA MET A 230 -22.65 -18.75 5.44
C MET A 230 -23.30 -18.48 6.81
N PRO A 231 -24.52 -17.94 6.86
CA PRO A 231 -25.15 -17.52 8.12
C PRO A 231 -25.36 -18.69 9.09
N ALA A 232 -25.50 -19.92 8.60
CA ALA A 232 -25.63 -21.11 9.42
C ALA A 232 -24.43 -21.38 10.36
N ILE A 233 -23.23 -20.93 9.98
CA ILE A 233 -22.00 -21.05 10.77
C ILE A 233 -21.43 -19.68 11.16
N GLY A 234 -22.14 -18.58 10.89
CA GLY A 234 -21.67 -17.21 11.12
C GLY A 234 -21.18 -16.97 12.54
N LYS A 235 -21.91 -17.48 13.56
CA LYS A 235 -21.51 -17.37 14.97
C LYS A 235 -20.21 -18.12 15.29
N LEU A 236 -19.95 -19.24 14.62
CA LEU A 236 -18.68 -19.96 14.77
C LEU A 236 -17.53 -19.17 14.15
N ILE A 237 -17.79 -18.54 12.98
CA ILE A 237 -16.80 -17.68 12.33
C ILE A 237 -16.51 -16.45 13.20
N GLU A 238 -17.52 -15.86 13.83
CA GLU A 238 -17.35 -14.76 14.82
C GLU A 238 -16.50 -15.23 16.02
N ALA A 239 -16.67 -16.47 16.45
CA ALA A 239 -15.89 -17.06 17.55
C ALA A 239 -14.44 -17.47 17.14
N GLY A 240 -14.03 -17.23 15.88
CA GLY A 240 -12.68 -17.49 15.40
C GLY A 240 -12.47 -18.80 14.64
N TYR A 241 -13.52 -19.58 14.41
CA TYR A 241 -13.43 -20.73 13.53
C TYR A 241 -13.44 -20.28 12.07
N THR A 242 -12.71 -21.00 11.21
CA THR A 242 -12.80 -20.75 9.77
C THR A 242 -13.77 -21.75 9.13
N PRO A 243 -14.43 -21.41 8.01
CA PRO A 243 -15.21 -22.38 7.23
C PRO A 243 -14.42 -23.64 6.87
N GLU A 244 -13.15 -23.49 6.48
CA GLU A 244 -12.25 -24.62 6.22
C GLU A 244 -12.18 -25.58 7.41
N MET A 245 -11.97 -25.06 8.63
CA MET A 245 -11.92 -25.88 9.84
C MET A 245 -13.26 -26.60 10.11
N TYR A 246 -14.36 -25.88 9.91
CA TYR A 246 -15.70 -26.47 10.10
C TYR A 246 -15.98 -27.61 9.10
N PHE A 247 -15.62 -27.41 7.83
CA PHE A 247 -15.89 -28.36 6.77
C PHE A 247 -14.81 -29.42 6.58
N SER A 248 -13.74 -29.44 7.37
CA SER A 248 -12.68 -30.44 7.23
C SER A 248 -13.20 -31.88 7.26
N SER A 249 -14.05 -32.24 8.24
CA SER A 249 -14.64 -33.59 8.34
C SER A 249 -15.56 -33.94 7.18
N TYR A 250 -16.23 -32.95 6.61
CA TYR A 250 -17.09 -33.14 5.42
C TYR A 250 -16.22 -33.36 4.17
N LYS A 251 -15.11 -32.66 4.07
CA LYS A 251 -14.11 -32.84 3.02
C LYS A 251 -13.52 -34.26 3.07
N ASP A 252 -13.03 -34.67 4.24
CA ASP A 252 -12.44 -36.00 4.44
C ASP A 252 -13.42 -37.10 4.05
N GLN A 253 -14.70 -36.93 4.39
CA GLN A 253 -15.75 -37.88 4.02
C GLN A 253 -16.00 -37.87 2.51
N ALA A 254 -16.06 -36.71 1.88
CA ALA A 254 -16.27 -36.61 0.43
C ALA A 254 -15.07 -37.21 -0.32
N GLU A 255 -13.83 -36.92 0.09
CA GLU A 255 -12.62 -37.51 -0.49
C GLU A 255 -12.59 -39.02 -0.38
N SER A 256 -12.98 -39.54 0.79
CA SER A 256 -13.07 -41.00 0.99
C SER A 256 -14.12 -41.66 0.11
N LEU A 257 -15.27 -41.01 -0.10
CA LEU A 257 -16.34 -41.55 -0.93
C LEU A 257 -16.04 -41.43 -2.42
N LEU A 258 -15.49 -40.29 -2.87
CA LEU A 258 -15.22 -40.00 -4.27
C LEU A 258 -13.85 -40.52 -4.73
N GLU A 259 -13.03 -41.03 -3.80
CA GLU A 259 -11.70 -41.60 -4.06
C GLU A 259 -10.74 -40.62 -4.78
N ARG A 260 -10.90 -39.33 -4.50
CA ARG A 260 -10.06 -38.25 -5.03
C ARG A 260 -9.99 -37.06 -4.07
N ASN A 261 -9.00 -36.18 -4.29
CA ASN A 261 -8.95 -34.90 -3.59
C ASN A 261 -10.15 -34.05 -3.95
N VAL A 262 -10.67 -33.36 -2.95
CA VAL A 262 -11.81 -32.45 -3.06
C VAL A 262 -11.35 -31.03 -2.75
N ASP A 263 -11.71 -30.08 -3.61
CA ASP A 263 -11.29 -28.69 -3.50
C ASP A 263 -12.45 -27.77 -3.08
N PHE A 264 -12.29 -27.07 -1.97
CA PHE A 264 -13.25 -26.09 -1.48
C PHE A 264 -13.48 -24.90 -2.43
N LEU A 265 -12.50 -24.55 -3.25
CA LEU A 265 -12.49 -23.35 -4.07
C LEU A 265 -12.73 -23.64 -5.56
N GLY A 266 -12.46 -24.86 -5.98
CA GLY A 266 -12.53 -25.28 -7.37
C GLY A 266 -13.90 -25.84 -7.75
N THR A 267 -13.88 -26.92 -8.52
CA THR A 267 -15.07 -27.58 -9.08
C THR A 267 -16.02 -28.11 -8.00
N ASP A 268 -15.50 -28.42 -6.81
CA ASP A 268 -16.28 -29.02 -5.71
C ASP A 268 -16.96 -27.98 -4.80
N ARG A 269 -16.70 -26.69 -5.03
CA ARG A 269 -17.28 -25.60 -4.23
C ARG A 269 -18.80 -25.70 -4.13
N GLN A 270 -19.48 -26.04 -5.24
CA GLN A 270 -20.93 -26.16 -5.26
C GLN A 270 -21.42 -27.29 -4.37
N MET A 271 -20.69 -28.38 -4.27
CA MET A 271 -21.00 -29.47 -3.36
C MET A 271 -21.04 -29.01 -1.90
N PHE A 272 -20.05 -28.20 -1.47
CA PHE A 272 -20.02 -27.65 -0.12
C PHE A 272 -21.11 -26.61 0.12
N ILE A 273 -21.45 -25.78 -0.87
CA ILE A 273 -22.60 -24.87 -0.79
C ILE A 273 -23.88 -25.67 -0.55
N ASN A 274 -24.07 -26.77 -1.25
CA ASN A 274 -25.25 -27.64 -1.07
C ASN A 274 -25.25 -28.33 0.31
N ILE A 275 -24.07 -28.70 0.82
CA ILE A 275 -23.93 -29.25 2.19
C ILE A 275 -24.29 -28.17 3.23
N MET A 276 -23.92 -26.92 3.01
CA MET A 276 -24.26 -25.81 3.91
C MET A 276 -25.73 -25.42 3.86
N GLY A 277 -26.32 -25.41 2.66
CA GLY A 277 -27.64 -24.87 2.44
C GLY A 277 -28.76 -25.85 2.79
N GLY A 278 -28.47 -27.16 2.93
CA GLY A 278 -29.47 -28.20 3.05
C GLY A 278 -30.58 -28.03 1.98
N GLN A 279 -31.05 -29.01 1.32
CA GLN A 279 -32.21 -28.90 0.41
C GLN A 279 -33.51 -28.61 1.23
N SER A 280 -33.55 -27.50 1.94
CA SER A 280 -34.76 -27.10 2.68
C SER A 280 -35.49 -26.01 1.90
N SER A 281 -36.72 -26.31 1.55
CA SER A 281 -37.70 -25.38 0.98
C SER A 281 -38.23 -24.35 1.98
N ASP A 282 -37.79 -24.40 3.25
CA ASP A 282 -38.16 -23.44 4.27
C ASP A 282 -37.09 -22.37 4.43
N GLU A 283 -37.44 -21.16 4.02
CA GLU A 283 -36.59 -19.97 3.89
C GLU A 283 -35.93 -19.49 5.19
N PHE A 284 -36.20 -20.04 6.36
CA PHE A 284 -35.86 -19.44 7.64
C PHE A 284 -34.75 -20.10 8.46
N ILE A 285 -34.31 -21.34 8.17
CA ILE A 285 -33.21 -21.96 8.91
C ILE A 285 -32.42 -22.90 7.97
N GLN A 286 -31.44 -22.38 7.27
CA GLN A 286 -30.44 -23.20 6.59
C GLN A 286 -29.55 -23.87 7.63
N LYS A 287 -29.76 -25.16 7.88
CA LYS A 287 -28.87 -25.97 8.70
C LYS A 287 -27.95 -26.77 7.77
N PRO A 288 -26.64 -26.79 8.05
CA PRO A 288 -25.73 -27.68 7.34
C PRO A 288 -26.22 -29.13 7.45
N LEU A 289 -26.03 -29.92 6.39
CA LEU A 289 -26.25 -31.33 6.43
C LEU A 289 -25.41 -31.97 7.54
N THR A 290 -25.96 -32.96 8.25
CA THR A 290 -25.14 -33.79 9.12
C THR A 290 -24.20 -34.67 8.29
N LEU A 291 -23.14 -35.21 8.89
CA LEU A 291 -22.21 -36.10 8.19
C LEU A 291 -22.95 -37.30 7.55
N GLY A 292 -23.98 -37.88 8.23
CA GLY A 292 -24.79 -38.95 7.67
C GLY A 292 -25.62 -38.50 6.45
N GLN A 293 -26.16 -37.31 6.45
CA GLN A 293 -26.87 -36.74 5.30
C GLN A 293 -25.88 -36.38 4.16
N THR A 294 -24.71 -35.87 4.49
CA THR A 294 -23.62 -35.60 3.51
C THR A 294 -23.20 -36.91 2.82
N ASN A 295 -23.06 -38.01 3.56
CA ASN A 295 -22.77 -39.32 2.97
C ASN A 295 -23.81 -39.70 1.90
N LYS A 296 -25.10 -39.56 2.22
CA LYS A 296 -26.17 -39.83 1.25
C LYS A 296 -26.13 -38.88 0.05
N TYR A 297 -25.87 -37.61 0.31
CA TYR A 297 -25.78 -36.60 -0.73
C TYR A 297 -24.58 -36.86 -1.69
N VAL A 298 -23.39 -37.12 -1.17
CA VAL A 298 -22.21 -37.44 -1.99
C VAL A 298 -22.43 -38.69 -2.82
N ARG A 299 -23.05 -39.72 -2.25
CA ARG A 299 -23.43 -40.97 -2.97
C ARG A 299 -24.50 -40.75 -4.04
N SER A 300 -25.24 -39.64 -3.99
CA SER A 300 -26.22 -39.29 -5.05
C SER A 300 -25.59 -38.52 -6.22
N LEU A 301 -24.33 -38.14 -6.13
CA LEU A 301 -23.62 -37.50 -7.23
C LEU A 301 -23.29 -38.52 -8.32
N ASP A 302 -23.43 -38.14 -9.58
CA ASP A 302 -23.14 -39.03 -10.72
C ASP A 302 -21.71 -39.57 -10.66
N GLU A 303 -20.77 -38.77 -10.19
CA GLU A 303 -19.35 -39.10 -10.05
C GLU A 303 -19.14 -40.30 -9.12
N TRP A 304 -19.93 -40.43 -8.04
CA TRP A 304 -19.81 -41.56 -7.11
C TRP A 304 -20.02 -42.91 -7.79
N ASN A 305 -20.88 -43.00 -8.81
CA ASN A 305 -21.16 -44.22 -9.52
C ASN A 305 -19.92 -44.85 -10.23
N TYR A 306 -18.88 -44.07 -10.42
CA TYR A 306 -17.62 -44.50 -11.08
C TYR A 306 -16.55 -44.93 -10.09
N THR A 307 -16.77 -44.81 -8.79
CA THR A 307 -15.81 -45.15 -7.74
C THR A 307 -15.73 -46.63 -7.48
N ASP A 308 -14.63 -47.13 -6.91
CA ASP A 308 -14.50 -48.52 -6.47
C ASP A 308 -15.41 -48.81 -5.27
N ASN A 309 -15.65 -47.80 -4.41
CA ASN A 309 -16.63 -47.86 -3.32
C ASN A 309 -18.04 -48.19 -3.84
N ALA A 310 -18.50 -47.53 -4.91
CA ALA A 310 -19.80 -47.82 -5.51
C ALA A 310 -19.87 -49.23 -6.10
N ARG A 311 -18.80 -49.72 -6.72
CA ARG A 311 -18.71 -51.07 -7.25
C ARG A 311 -18.75 -52.12 -6.14
N GLN A 312 -18.08 -51.89 -5.03
CA GLN A 312 -18.09 -52.78 -3.86
C GLN A 312 -19.47 -52.81 -3.22
N ASP A 313 -20.12 -51.65 -3.04
CA ASP A 313 -21.49 -51.56 -2.53
C ASP A 313 -22.48 -52.34 -3.44
N ALA A 314 -22.37 -52.19 -4.76
CA ALA A 314 -23.21 -52.90 -5.72
C ALA A 314 -23.00 -54.42 -5.65
N ARG A 315 -21.75 -54.87 -5.53
CA ARG A 315 -21.45 -56.31 -5.34
C ARG A 315 -21.99 -56.84 -4.04
N GLY A 316 -21.82 -56.11 -2.92
CA GLY A 316 -22.36 -56.50 -1.62
C GLY A 316 -23.88 -56.61 -1.64
N MET A 317 -24.58 -55.68 -2.29
CA MET A 317 -26.03 -55.75 -2.48
C MET A 317 -26.43 -56.95 -3.35
N ALA A 318 -25.72 -57.20 -4.45
CA ALA A 318 -25.98 -58.35 -5.31
C ALA A 318 -25.82 -59.68 -4.55
N GLU A 319 -24.75 -59.81 -3.75
CA GLU A 319 -24.54 -60.98 -2.89
C GLU A 319 -25.64 -61.15 -1.83
N GLN A 320 -26.09 -60.03 -1.22
CA GLN A 320 -27.19 -60.09 -0.24
C GLN A 320 -28.47 -60.49 -0.87
N ILE A 321 -28.80 -60.01 -2.05
CA ILE A 321 -29.96 -60.43 -2.83
C ILE A 321 -29.83 -61.87 -3.19
N ALA A 322 -28.70 -62.36 -3.71
CA ALA A 322 -28.46 -63.72 -4.06
C ALA A 322 -28.66 -64.67 -2.85
N LYS A 323 -28.12 -64.30 -1.68
CA LYS A 323 -28.37 -65.06 -0.40
C LYS A 323 -29.83 -65.13 -0.01
N THR A 324 -30.56 -64.01 -0.15
CA THR A 324 -32.00 -63.94 0.20
C THR A 324 -32.84 -64.84 -0.70
N PHE A 325 -32.48 -65.01 -1.95
CA PHE A 325 -33.15 -65.87 -2.91
C PHE A 325 -32.57 -67.30 -3.00
N GLY A 326 -31.58 -67.60 -2.13
CA GLY A 326 -31.03 -68.98 -2.08
C GLY A 326 -30.11 -69.32 -3.26
N ALA A 327 -29.65 -68.34 -3.99
CA ALA A 327 -28.81 -68.53 -5.18
C ALA A 327 -27.31 -68.73 -4.86
N VAL A 328 -26.88 -68.49 -3.59
CA VAL A 328 -25.51 -68.72 -3.11
C VAL A 328 -25.59 -69.36 -1.72
N ALA A 329 -24.94 -70.49 -1.54
CA ALA A 329 -24.81 -71.21 -0.28
C ALA A 329 -23.62 -70.66 0.54
#